data_fc69588ee85cf6085f34ae3a781886de
#
_entry.id   fc69588ee85cf6085f34ae3a781886de
#
_cell.length_a   1.000
_cell.length_b   1.000
_cell.length_c   1.000
_cell.angle_alpha   90.00
_cell.angle_beta   90.00
_cell.angle_gamma   90.00
#
_symmetry.space_group_name_H-M   'P 1'
#
loop_
_entity.id
_entity.type
_entity.pdbx_description
1 polymer ?
#
loop_
_entity_poly.entity_id
_entity_poly.type
_entity_poly.pdbx_seq_one_letter_code
_entity_poly.pdbx_strand_id
1 'polypeptide(L)' 'NPAKETVTVSGEYDYLSIFDISGKEKARYFYGETINVRNLSSGIYIVRIVSGSQTEVTKLVVTK' A
#
# COMPACT_ATOMS: atom_id res chain seq x y z
N ASN A 1 -10.81 0.39 -2.03
CA ASN A 1 -11.01 1.69 -1.42
C ASN A 1 -10.29 2.77 -2.19
N PRO A 2 -11.02 3.75 -2.73
CA PRO A 2 -10.35 4.89 -3.36
C PRO A 2 -9.59 5.69 -2.30
N ALA A 3 -8.41 6.15 -2.67
CA ALA A 3 -7.59 6.98 -1.79
C ALA A 3 -7.00 8.12 -2.60
N LYS A 4 -6.91 9.29 -1.98
CA LYS A 4 -6.37 10.47 -2.67
C LYS A 4 -4.96 10.80 -2.20
N GLU A 5 -4.72 10.82 -0.89
CA GLU A 5 -3.42 11.20 -0.35
C GLU A 5 -2.86 10.17 0.62
N THR A 6 -3.67 9.67 1.53
CA THR A 6 -3.20 8.75 2.56
C THR A 6 -4.12 7.55 2.66
N VAL A 7 -3.57 6.45 3.14
CA VAL A 7 -4.30 5.21 3.39
C VAL A 7 -3.95 4.77 4.80
N THR A 8 -4.92 4.22 5.51
CA THR A 8 -4.70 3.67 6.84
C THR A 8 -4.92 2.17 6.80
N VAL A 9 -3.99 1.44 7.38
CA VAL A 9 -4.09 -0.01 7.52
C VAL A 9 -4.25 -0.31 9.01
N SER A 10 -5.32 -1.05 9.36
CA SER A 10 -5.57 -1.38 10.75
C SER A 10 -4.69 -2.54 11.19
N GLY A 11 -4.36 -2.58 12.50
CA GLY A 11 -3.52 -3.61 13.07
C GLY A 11 -2.05 -3.31 12.89
N GLU A 12 -1.22 -4.18 13.48
CA GLU A 12 0.22 -4.03 13.41
C GLU A 12 0.79 -4.90 12.30
N TYR A 13 1.87 -4.43 11.70
CA TYR A 13 2.57 -5.16 10.64
C TYR A 13 4.03 -4.73 10.68
N ASP A 14 4.90 -5.49 9.99
CA ASP A 14 6.31 -5.12 9.91
C ASP A 14 6.51 -4.04 8.86
N TYR A 15 6.02 -4.31 7.66
CA TYR A 15 6.06 -3.33 6.57
C TYR A 15 5.01 -3.70 5.52
N LEU A 16 4.76 -2.75 4.63
CA LEU A 16 3.93 -3.02 3.47
C LEU A 16 4.60 -2.45 2.22
N SER A 17 4.29 -3.04 1.10
CA SER A 17 4.78 -2.61 -0.21
C SER A 17 3.61 -2.37 -1.13
N ILE A 18 3.70 -1.34 -1.95
CA ILE A 18 2.68 -1.00 -2.93
C ILE A 18 3.26 -1.27 -4.31
N PHE A 19 2.58 -2.13 -5.07
CA PHE A 19 3.01 -2.52 -6.41
C PHE A 19 1.99 -2.03 -7.43
N ASP A 20 2.47 -1.65 -8.61
CA ASP A 20 1.55 -1.39 -9.71
C ASP A 20 1.12 -2.72 -10.34
N ILE A 21 0.23 -2.66 -11.34
CA ILE A 21 -0.32 -3.88 -11.92
C ILE A 21 0.71 -4.64 -12.75
N SER A 22 1.85 -4.03 -13.07
CA SER A 22 2.92 -4.74 -13.78
C SER A 22 3.84 -5.47 -12.81
N GLY A 23 3.63 -5.30 -11.48
CA GLY A 23 4.43 -5.95 -10.47
C GLY A 23 5.60 -5.12 -9.98
N LYS A 24 5.71 -3.88 -10.42
CA LYS A 24 6.80 -3.01 -10.00
C LYS A 24 6.47 -2.38 -8.66
N GLU A 25 7.39 -2.47 -7.70
CA GLU A 25 7.21 -1.85 -6.39
C GLU A 25 7.35 -0.35 -6.52
N LYS A 26 6.30 0.38 -6.08
CA LYS A 26 6.26 1.82 -6.17
C LYS A 26 6.61 2.48 -4.85
N ALA A 27 6.35 1.82 -3.73
CA ALA A 27 6.61 2.40 -2.42
C ALA A 27 6.65 1.29 -1.38
N ARG A 28 7.32 1.56 -0.26
CA ARG A 28 7.40 0.66 0.88
C ARG A 28 7.34 1.49 2.14
N TYR A 29 6.55 1.05 3.11
CA TYR A 29 6.37 1.74 4.37
C TYR A 29 6.48 0.75 5.52
N PHE A 30 7.19 1.15 6.57
CA PHE A 30 7.28 0.38 7.79
C PHE A 30 6.16 0.78 8.74
N TYR A 31 5.82 -0.11 9.67
CA TYR A 31 4.75 0.16 10.62
C TYR A 31 5.03 1.46 11.37
N GLY A 32 4.01 2.29 11.51
CA GLY A 32 4.13 3.59 12.16
C GLY A 32 4.34 4.74 11.19
N GLU A 33 4.74 4.44 9.95
CA GLU A 33 4.89 5.50 8.96
C GLU A 33 3.55 5.84 8.31
N THR A 34 3.39 7.10 7.93
CA THR A 34 2.20 7.53 7.20
C THR A 34 2.31 7.04 5.76
N ILE A 35 1.30 6.30 5.33
CA ILE A 35 1.26 5.80 3.96
C ILE A 35 0.70 6.90 3.07
N ASN A 36 1.55 7.43 2.19
CA ASN A 36 1.19 8.56 1.35
C ASN A 36 1.15 8.11 -0.10
N VAL A 37 -0.01 8.26 -0.74
CA VAL A 37 -0.20 7.86 -2.13
C VAL A 37 -0.24 9.05 -3.08
N ARG A 38 0.16 10.23 -2.58
CA ARG A 38 0.09 11.46 -3.37
C ARG A 38 0.89 11.37 -4.66
N ASN A 39 2.02 10.67 -4.62
CA ASN A 39 2.90 10.55 -5.78
C ASN A 39 2.53 9.43 -6.73
N LEU A 40 1.47 8.68 -6.42
CA LEU A 40 1.01 7.61 -7.28
C LEU A 40 -0.03 8.15 -8.27
N SER A 41 0.07 7.71 -9.51
CA SER A 41 -0.93 8.04 -10.52
C SER A 41 -2.25 7.36 -10.17
N SER A 42 -3.35 7.90 -10.67
CA SER A 42 -4.64 7.24 -10.53
C SER A 42 -4.55 5.84 -11.15
N GLY A 43 -5.10 4.86 -10.46
CA GLY A 43 -5.07 3.50 -10.96
C GLY A 43 -5.24 2.48 -9.85
N ILE A 44 -5.04 1.23 -10.24
CA ILE A 44 -5.18 0.08 -9.35
C ILE A 44 -3.78 -0.38 -8.95
N TYR A 45 -3.60 -0.60 -7.65
CA TYR A 45 -2.33 -1.05 -7.08
C TYR A 45 -2.59 -2.25 -6.18
N ILE A 46 -1.55 -3.03 -5.95
CA ILE A 46 -1.60 -4.18 -5.04
C ILE A 46 -0.75 -3.81 -3.82
N VAL A 47 -1.32 -3.98 -2.64
CA VAL A 47 -0.62 -3.74 -1.39
C VAL A 47 -0.34 -5.08 -0.73
N ARG A 48 0.92 -5.33 -0.44
CA ARG A 48 1.34 -6.54 0.28
C ARG A 48 1.77 -6.12 1.68
N ILE A 49 1.11 -6.69 2.68
CA ILE A 49 1.34 -6.37 4.09
C ILE A 49 2.03 -7.56 4.71
N VAL A 50 3.20 -7.35 5.27
CA VAL A 50 4.02 -8.44 5.84
C VAL A 50 4.07 -8.29 7.35
N SER A 51 3.73 -9.36 8.06
CA SER A 51 3.74 -9.42 9.52
C SER A 51 4.36 -10.74 9.93
N GLY A 52 5.64 -10.72 10.34
CA GLY A 52 6.34 -11.94 10.67
C GLY A 52 6.38 -12.88 9.49
N SER A 53 5.83 -14.09 9.68
CA SER A 53 5.79 -15.09 8.60
C SER A 53 4.52 -15.01 7.77
N GLN A 54 3.63 -14.05 8.07
CA GLN A 54 2.36 -13.93 7.37
C GLN A 54 2.40 -12.78 6.38
N THR A 55 1.72 -12.98 5.25
CA THR A 55 1.61 -11.97 4.21
C THR A 55 0.16 -11.86 3.80
N GLU A 56 -0.33 -10.63 3.75
CA GLU A 56 -1.69 -10.35 3.32
C GLU A 56 -1.62 -9.45 2.10
N VAL A 57 -2.47 -9.70 1.11
CA VAL A 57 -2.49 -8.93 -0.13
C VAL A 57 -3.87 -8.33 -0.31
N THR A 58 -3.91 -7.05 -0.62
CA THR A 58 -5.18 -6.37 -0.85
C THR A 58 -5.03 -5.40 -2.02
N LYS A 59 -6.16 -4.98 -2.56
CA LYS A 59 -6.20 -4.05 -3.69
C LYS A 59 -6.34 -2.63 -3.18
N LEU A 60 -5.63 -1.70 -3.81
CA LEU A 60 -5.72 -0.27 -3.53
C LEU A 60 -6.10 0.45 -4.81
N VAL A 61 -7.13 1.29 -4.74
CA VAL A 61 -7.53 2.12 -5.87
C VAL A 61 -7.19 3.56 -5.51
N VAL A 62 -6.38 4.20 -6.35
CA VAL A 62 -5.99 5.60 -6.17
C VAL A 62 -6.79 6.43 -7.18
N THR A 63 -7.50 7.42 -6.68
CA THR A 63 -8.33 8.32 -7.49
C THR A 63 -7.88 9.75 -7.25
N LYS A 64 -7.64 10.49 -8.31
CA LYS A 64 -7.22 11.88 -8.18
C LYS A 64 -8.11 12.81 -8.99
#